data_6cb59ac365fbeceec39c0580f1a6ea02
#
_entry.id   6cb59ac365fbeceec39c0580f1a6ea02
#
_cell.length_a   1.000
_cell.length_b   1.000
_cell.length_c   1.000
_cell.angle_alpha   90.00
_cell.angle_beta   90.00
_cell.angle_gamma   90.00
#
_symmetry.space_group_name_H-M   'P 1'
#
loop_
_entity.id
_entity.type
_entity.pdbx_description
1 polymer ?
#
loop_
_entity_poly.entity_id
_entity_poly.type
_entity_poly.pdbx_seq_one_letter_code
_entity_poly.pdbx_strand_id
1 'polypeptide(L)'
;MVILVVLVGIDIYYKPNLVGWFTAVCTMVSAIGLIFFSVLTYENQKSNEFYSLFKLILDENNRLLKEIIESKKNKVLILNKNIIDLFKPSEYISSEIEKDFETNLLEKCSEKIDSYYEFKPYLITLFRLLKIISTSSKISYHDKKEYFGLIRGLTPPHIQFLILFNSLGYREKEKQPNYTDLLIESEFFEHLPITESWLTDVYLLGQEVEQEVERENRNPLKEEEVKNPLKGEEVKNLTPLLEEYIFSGKVIDIEAFGQSIYKKSKL
;
A
#
# COMPACT_ATOMS: atom_id res chain seq x y z
N MET A 1 -13.72 -15.45 49.42
CA MET A 1 -13.80 -16.87 49.82
C MET A 1 -14.30 -17.04 51.25
N VAL A 2 -13.74 -16.38 52.26
CA VAL A 2 -14.14 -16.52 53.71
C VAL A 2 -15.59 -16.12 53.94
N ILE A 3 -16.09 -15.02 53.36
CA ILE A 3 -17.49 -14.54 53.52
C ILE A 3 -18.47 -15.56 52.95
N LEU A 4 -18.13 -16.23 51.84
CA LEU A 4 -18.97 -17.23 51.19
C LEU A 4 -19.12 -18.51 52.05
N VAL A 5 -18.03 -18.93 52.71
CA VAL A 5 -18.00 -20.07 53.62
C VAL A 5 -18.82 -19.79 54.90
N VAL A 6 -18.77 -18.55 55.41
CA VAL A 6 -19.56 -18.13 56.59
C VAL A 6 -21.06 -18.07 56.26
N LEU A 7 -21.40 -17.51 55.09
CA LEU A 7 -22.83 -17.46 54.64
C LEU A 7 -23.41 -18.85 54.41
N VAL A 8 -22.65 -19.77 53.79
CA VAL A 8 -23.08 -21.16 53.61
C VAL A 8 -23.21 -21.89 54.93
N GLY A 9 -22.31 -21.61 55.93
CA GLY A 9 -22.37 -22.22 57.27
C GLY A 9 -23.62 -21.81 58.10
N ILE A 10 -24.05 -20.56 57.96
CA ILE A 10 -25.26 -20.04 58.66
C ILE A 10 -26.52 -20.64 58.07
N ASP A 11 -26.55 -20.93 56.78
CA ASP A 11 -27.76 -21.36 56.06
C ASP A 11 -28.06 -22.86 56.23
N ILE A 12 -27.03 -23.68 56.38
CA ILE A 12 -27.17 -25.13 56.66
C ILE A 12 -27.88 -25.36 57.99
N TYR A 13 -27.76 -24.42 58.92
CA TYR A 13 -28.34 -24.51 60.26
C TYR A 13 -29.81 -24.07 60.34
N TYR A 14 -30.27 -23.15 59.45
CA TYR A 14 -31.55 -22.47 59.61
C TYR A 14 -32.69 -22.85 58.62
N LYS A 15 -32.40 -23.25 57.38
CA LYS A 15 -33.41 -23.66 56.40
C LYS A 15 -32.84 -24.47 55.23
N PRO A 16 -33.11 -25.77 55.10
CA PRO A 16 -32.56 -26.64 54.02
C PRO A 16 -32.99 -26.20 52.58
N ASN A 17 -34.08 -25.47 52.41
CA ASN A 17 -34.46 -24.94 51.09
C ASN A 17 -33.65 -23.74 50.59
N LEU A 18 -33.03 -22.99 51.51
CA LEU A 18 -32.23 -21.83 51.17
C LEU A 18 -30.84 -22.24 50.56
N VAL A 19 -30.30 -23.37 51.02
CA VAL A 19 -29.05 -23.94 50.51
C VAL A 19 -29.16 -24.33 49.04
N GLY A 20 -30.27 -24.97 48.67
CA GLY A 20 -30.54 -25.33 47.28
C GLY A 20 -30.63 -24.09 46.36
N TRP A 21 -31.32 -23.05 46.88
CA TRP A 21 -31.46 -21.79 46.11
C TRP A 21 -30.13 -21.05 45.97
N PHE A 22 -29.33 -20.98 47.00
CA PHE A 22 -28.01 -20.36 46.99
C PHE A 22 -27.05 -21.09 46.06
N THR A 23 -27.06 -22.44 46.09
CA THR A 23 -26.25 -23.26 45.16
C THR A 23 -26.69 -23.01 43.70
N ALA A 24 -27.98 -22.92 43.41
CA ALA A 24 -28.50 -22.64 42.09
C ALA A 24 -28.05 -21.25 41.60
N VAL A 25 -28.10 -20.23 42.45
CA VAL A 25 -27.63 -18.85 42.13
C VAL A 25 -26.15 -18.84 41.89
N CYS A 26 -25.35 -19.47 42.74
CA CYS A 26 -23.88 -19.56 42.56
C CYS A 26 -23.51 -20.30 41.25
N THR A 27 -24.24 -21.38 40.92
CA THR A 27 -24.01 -22.12 39.68
C THR A 27 -24.37 -21.26 38.45
N MET A 28 -25.47 -20.51 38.51
CA MET A 28 -25.87 -19.60 37.45
C MET A 28 -24.86 -18.46 37.23
N VAL A 29 -24.39 -17.82 38.31
CA VAL A 29 -23.38 -16.78 38.25
C VAL A 29 -22.05 -17.33 37.68
N SER A 30 -21.67 -18.54 38.09
CA SER A 30 -20.48 -19.21 37.57
C SER A 30 -20.62 -19.53 36.09
N ALA A 31 -21.77 -20.01 35.64
CA ALA A 31 -22.03 -20.29 34.24
C ALA A 31 -21.98 -19.01 33.38
N ILE A 32 -22.61 -17.92 33.85
CA ILE A 32 -22.52 -16.60 33.18
C ILE A 32 -21.06 -16.12 33.12
N GLY A 33 -20.32 -16.24 34.21
CA GLY A 33 -18.89 -15.89 34.27
C GLY A 33 -18.04 -16.68 33.27
N LEU A 34 -18.30 -17.98 33.13
CA LEU A 34 -17.61 -18.84 32.15
C LEU A 34 -17.94 -18.44 30.71
N ILE A 35 -19.20 -18.15 30.43
CA ILE A 35 -19.62 -17.68 29.10
C ILE A 35 -18.93 -16.36 28.78
N PHE A 36 -18.98 -15.40 29.70
CA PHE A 36 -18.35 -14.09 29.52
C PHE A 36 -16.82 -14.22 29.30
N PHE A 37 -16.15 -15.03 30.13
CA PHE A 37 -14.72 -15.29 29.98
C PHE A 37 -14.39 -15.99 28.65
N SER A 38 -15.23 -16.93 28.22
CA SER A 38 -15.05 -17.60 26.93
C SER A 38 -15.17 -16.63 25.76
N VAL A 39 -16.14 -15.71 25.79
CA VAL A 39 -16.30 -14.66 24.76
C VAL A 39 -15.08 -13.74 24.72
N LEU A 40 -14.63 -13.24 25.88
CA LEU A 40 -13.43 -12.39 25.97
C LEU A 40 -12.18 -13.12 25.46
N THR A 41 -12.02 -14.40 25.82
CA THR A 41 -10.88 -15.21 25.36
C THR A 41 -10.91 -15.39 23.84
N TYR A 42 -12.09 -15.66 23.29
CA TYR A 42 -12.28 -15.81 21.86
C TYR A 42 -11.99 -14.51 21.09
N GLU A 43 -12.43 -13.36 21.59
CA GLU A 43 -12.12 -12.06 20.98
C GLU A 43 -10.63 -11.75 21.04
N ASN A 44 -9.97 -12.02 22.17
CA ASN A 44 -8.52 -11.85 22.31
C ASN A 44 -7.73 -12.78 21.39
N GLN A 45 -8.16 -14.04 21.23
CA GLN A 45 -7.50 -14.97 20.30
C GLN A 45 -7.59 -14.46 18.86
N LYS A 46 -8.78 -14.02 18.43
CA LYS A 46 -8.96 -13.47 17.08
C LYS A 46 -8.11 -12.23 16.82
N SER A 47 -7.98 -11.35 17.82
CA SER A 47 -7.12 -10.18 17.73
C SER A 47 -5.65 -10.60 17.60
N ASN A 48 -5.21 -11.55 18.41
CA ASN A 48 -3.84 -12.07 18.38
C ASN A 48 -3.51 -12.77 17.05
N GLU A 49 -4.48 -13.47 16.43
CA GLU A 49 -4.32 -14.07 15.09
C GLU A 49 -4.10 -13.00 14.03
N PHE A 50 -4.89 -11.91 14.06
CA PHE A 50 -4.69 -10.78 13.15
C PHE A 50 -3.30 -10.18 13.31
N TYR A 51 -2.88 -9.85 14.55
CA TYR A 51 -1.58 -9.24 14.80
C TYR A 51 -0.42 -10.15 14.37
N SER A 52 -0.53 -11.44 14.61
CA SER A 52 0.48 -12.41 14.21
C SER A 52 0.62 -12.50 12.70
N LEU A 53 -0.51 -12.57 11.99
CA LEU A 53 -0.53 -12.61 10.53
C LEU A 53 -0.06 -11.29 9.92
N PHE A 54 -0.54 -10.16 10.43
CA PHE A 54 -0.12 -8.83 10.01
C PHE A 54 1.40 -8.67 10.15
N LYS A 55 1.95 -9.01 11.32
CA LYS A 55 3.38 -8.93 11.57
C LYS A 55 4.18 -9.80 10.61
N LEU A 56 3.76 -11.04 10.39
CA LEU A 56 4.44 -11.96 9.47
C LEU A 56 4.52 -11.37 8.05
N ILE A 57 3.40 -10.83 7.55
CA ILE A 57 3.36 -10.28 6.19
C ILE A 57 4.09 -8.93 6.13
N LEU A 58 4.03 -8.12 7.18
CA LEU A 58 4.80 -6.87 7.28
C LEU A 58 6.30 -7.13 7.27
N ASP A 59 6.76 -8.12 8.03
CA ASP A 59 8.17 -8.51 8.07
C ASP A 59 8.65 -8.98 6.69
N GLU A 60 7.85 -9.77 6.00
CA GLU A 60 8.16 -10.21 4.61
C GLU A 60 8.13 -9.03 3.64
N ASN A 61 7.15 -8.14 3.75
CA ASN A 61 7.09 -6.92 2.93
C ASN A 61 8.34 -6.05 3.12
N ASN A 62 8.76 -5.85 4.37
CA ASN A 62 9.96 -5.07 4.70
C ASN A 62 11.23 -5.75 4.19
N ARG A 63 11.32 -7.08 4.26
CA ARG A 63 12.43 -7.85 3.70
C ARG A 63 12.54 -7.65 2.19
N LEU A 64 11.43 -7.78 1.47
CA LEU A 64 11.37 -7.58 0.02
C LEU A 64 11.67 -6.13 -0.37
N LEU A 65 11.13 -5.18 0.38
CA LEU A 65 11.41 -3.75 0.17
C LEU A 65 12.89 -3.44 0.35
N LYS A 66 13.50 -3.96 1.41
CA LYS A 66 14.93 -3.82 1.66
C LYS A 66 15.77 -4.41 0.52
N GLU A 67 15.41 -5.59 0.03
CA GLU A 67 16.06 -6.22 -1.13
C GLU A 67 15.99 -5.32 -2.37
N ILE A 68 14.83 -4.68 -2.62
CA ILE A 68 14.67 -3.74 -3.73
C ILE A 68 15.58 -2.52 -3.54
N ILE A 69 15.58 -1.92 -2.35
CA ILE A 69 16.36 -0.71 -2.05
C ILE A 69 17.86 -0.98 -2.12
N GLU A 70 18.35 -2.11 -1.62
CA GLU A 70 19.77 -2.42 -1.54
C GLU A 70 20.33 -3.02 -2.83
N SER A 71 19.58 -3.94 -3.46
CA SER A 71 20.12 -4.72 -4.59
C SER A 71 19.58 -4.26 -5.95
N LYS A 72 18.44 -3.56 -5.99
CA LYS A 72 17.71 -3.25 -7.23
C LYS A 72 17.44 -1.75 -7.39
N LYS A 73 18.04 -0.89 -6.55
CA LYS A 73 17.84 0.57 -6.58
C LYS A 73 18.04 1.15 -7.98
N ASN A 74 19.09 0.75 -8.65
CA ASN A 74 19.41 1.22 -10.01
C ASN A 74 18.30 0.86 -10.99
N LYS A 75 17.77 -0.36 -10.90
CA LYS A 75 16.65 -0.80 -11.76
C LYS A 75 15.36 -0.01 -11.51
N VAL A 76 15.08 0.34 -10.24
CA VAL A 76 13.93 1.19 -9.89
C VAL A 76 14.06 2.57 -10.51
N LEU A 77 15.24 3.18 -10.41
CA LEU A 77 15.49 4.51 -10.96
C LEU A 77 15.39 4.53 -12.49
N ILE A 78 15.97 3.53 -13.16
CA ILE A 78 15.85 3.36 -14.62
C ILE A 78 14.38 3.13 -15.01
N LEU A 79 13.64 2.30 -14.26
CA LEU A 79 12.24 2.05 -14.55
C LEU A 79 11.38 3.31 -14.38
N ASN A 80 11.59 4.07 -13.31
CA ASN A 80 10.90 5.34 -13.09
C ASN A 80 11.20 6.34 -14.21
N LYS A 81 12.47 6.48 -14.63
CA LYS A 81 12.84 7.29 -15.77
C LYS A 81 12.14 6.83 -17.05
N ASN A 82 12.12 5.52 -17.31
CA ASN A 82 11.44 4.96 -18.48
C ASN A 82 9.94 5.20 -18.49
N ILE A 83 9.29 5.18 -17.30
CA ILE A 83 7.88 5.55 -17.16
C ILE A 83 7.70 7.03 -17.50
N ILE A 84 8.53 7.92 -16.95
CA ILE A 84 8.48 9.36 -17.25
C ILE A 84 8.68 9.61 -18.76
N ASP A 85 9.58 8.86 -19.41
CA ASP A 85 9.82 8.96 -20.86
C ASP A 85 8.56 8.63 -21.71
N LEU A 86 7.66 7.79 -21.22
CA LEU A 86 6.41 7.46 -21.94
C LEU A 86 5.44 8.65 -22.02
N PHE A 87 5.58 9.63 -21.12
CA PHE A 87 4.75 10.83 -21.09
C PHE A 87 5.28 11.97 -21.97
N LYS A 88 6.42 11.78 -22.64
CA LYS A 88 6.93 12.79 -23.58
C LYS A 88 5.91 12.98 -24.70
N PRO A 89 5.54 14.24 -25.00
CA PRO A 89 4.71 14.51 -26.15
C PRO A 89 5.44 14.02 -27.38
N SER A 90 4.90 13.00 -28.05
CA SER A 90 5.33 12.71 -29.42
C SER A 90 4.90 13.90 -30.26
N GLU A 91 5.77 14.42 -31.11
CA GLU A 91 5.55 15.60 -31.97
C GLU A 91 4.28 15.50 -32.87
N TYR A 92 3.45 14.45 -32.73
CA TYR A 92 2.35 14.08 -33.63
C TYR A 92 1.02 13.83 -32.89
N ILE A 93 0.71 14.47 -31.77
CA ILE A 93 -0.59 14.26 -31.13
C ILE A 93 -1.61 15.26 -31.73
N SER A 94 -2.37 14.80 -32.72
CA SER A 94 -3.60 15.47 -33.15
C SER A 94 -4.74 15.13 -32.19
N SER A 95 -5.62 16.08 -31.92
CA SER A 95 -6.70 16.03 -30.91
C SER A 95 -7.69 14.84 -31.01
N GLU A 96 -7.70 14.09 -32.11
CA GLU A 96 -8.53 12.89 -32.29
C GLU A 96 -7.94 11.61 -31.68
N ILE A 97 -6.63 11.63 -31.31
CA ILE A 97 -5.87 10.47 -30.82
C ILE A 97 -5.87 10.40 -29.28
N GLU A 98 -6.47 11.37 -28.59
CA GLU A 98 -6.33 11.53 -27.13
C GLU A 98 -6.83 10.30 -26.33
N LYS A 99 -7.96 9.70 -26.71
CA LYS A 99 -8.49 8.50 -26.03
C LYS A 99 -7.67 7.23 -26.30
N ASP A 100 -7.24 7.05 -27.54
CA ASP A 100 -6.38 5.91 -27.91
C ASP A 100 -4.98 6.06 -27.30
N PHE A 101 -4.52 7.30 -27.09
CA PHE A 101 -3.26 7.60 -26.43
C PHE A 101 -3.29 7.20 -24.95
N GLU A 102 -4.34 7.53 -24.20
CA GLU A 102 -4.48 7.16 -22.78
C GLU A 102 -4.44 5.63 -22.59
N THR A 103 -5.22 4.89 -23.36
CA THR A 103 -5.26 3.42 -23.28
C THR A 103 -3.90 2.81 -23.64
N ASN A 104 -3.27 3.27 -24.72
CA ASN A 104 -1.95 2.82 -25.14
C ASN A 104 -0.85 3.17 -24.13
N LEU A 105 -0.96 4.32 -23.44
CA LEU A 105 0.01 4.75 -22.44
C LEU A 105 -0.03 3.86 -21.21
N LEU A 106 -1.24 3.56 -20.70
CA LEU A 106 -1.44 2.67 -19.56
C LEU A 106 -0.94 1.25 -19.85
N GLU A 107 -1.23 0.75 -21.05
CA GLU A 107 -0.76 -0.56 -21.51
C GLU A 107 0.78 -0.59 -21.55
N LYS A 108 1.42 0.42 -22.13
CA LYS A 108 2.89 0.55 -22.14
C LYS A 108 3.50 0.67 -20.75
N CYS A 109 2.87 1.41 -19.83
CA CYS A 109 3.33 1.46 -18.45
C CYS A 109 3.26 0.07 -17.79
N SER A 110 2.15 -0.64 -17.96
CA SER A 110 1.96 -1.99 -17.45
C SER A 110 2.99 -2.97 -18.04
N GLU A 111 3.20 -2.95 -19.35
CA GLU A 111 4.20 -3.79 -20.02
C GLU A 111 5.62 -3.51 -19.50
N LYS A 112 5.97 -2.23 -19.30
CA LYS A 112 7.26 -1.85 -18.72
C LYS A 112 7.44 -2.42 -17.33
N ILE A 113 6.44 -2.26 -16.44
CA ILE A 113 6.52 -2.78 -15.07
C ILE A 113 6.54 -4.30 -15.08
N ASP A 114 5.76 -4.95 -15.94
CA ASP A 114 5.73 -6.40 -16.08
C ASP A 114 7.06 -6.99 -16.57
N SER A 115 7.85 -6.22 -17.33
CA SER A 115 9.20 -6.63 -17.75
C SER A 115 10.17 -6.76 -16.57
N TYR A 116 9.88 -6.10 -15.44
CA TYR A 116 10.65 -6.16 -14.20
C TYR A 116 10.01 -7.13 -13.19
N TYR A 117 9.91 -8.41 -13.57
CA TYR A 117 9.26 -9.48 -12.78
C TYR A 117 9.78 -9.59 -11.34
N GLU A 118 10.95 -9.10 -11.05
CA GLU A 118 11.60 -9.11 -9.74
C GLU A 118 10.93 -8.21 -8.70
N PHE A 119 10.05 -7.27 -9.11
CA PHE A 119 9.24 -6.47 -8.18
C PHE A 119 7.90 -7.12 -7.85
N LYS A 120 7.46 -8.11 -8.62
CA LYS A 120 6.17 -8.79 -8.43
C LYS A 120 5.99 -9.37 -7.02
N PRO A 121 6.98 -10.04 -6.39
CA PRO A 121 6.82 -10.54 -5.03
C PRO A 121 6.48 -9.45 -4.01
N TYR A 122 7.14 -8.29 -4.11
CA TYR A 122 6.86 -7.14 -3.25
C TYR A 122 5.46 -6.59 -3.48
N LEU A 123 5.06 -6.36 -4.74
CA LEU A 123 3.74 -5.84 -5.09
C LEU A 123 2.61 -6.77 -4.62
N ILE A 124 2.78 -8.09 -4.76
CA ILE A 124 1.83 -9.10 -4.28
C ILE A 124 1.75 -9.08 -2.75
N THR A 125 2.87 -8.97 -2.06
CA THR A 125 2.91 -8.95 -0.59
C THR A 125 2.29 -7.68 -0.05
N LEU A 126 2.57 -6.53 -0.66
CA LEU A 126 1.93 -5.25 -0.35
C LEU A 126 0.41 -5.34 -0.53
N PHE A 127 -0.07 -5.87 -1.67
CA PHE A 127 -1.50 -6.09 -1.89
C PHE A 127 -2.14 -6.92 -0.78
N ARG A 128 -1.51 -8.04 -0.40
CA ARG A 128 -2.00 -8.90 0.68
C ARG A 128 -2.05 -8.17 2.02
N LEU A 129 -1.04 -7.36 2.31
CA LEU A 129 -0.94 -6.57 3.52
C LEU A 129 -2.07 -5.54 3.61
N LEU A 130 -2.29 -4.76 2.55
CA LEU A 130 -3.38 -3.79 2.47
C LEU A 130 -4.74 -4.48 2.58
N LYS A 131 -4.92 -5.62 1.90
CA LYS A 131 -6.17 -6.38 1.91
C LYS A 131 -6.52 -6.91 3.30
N ILE A 132 -5.55 -7.44 4.05
CA ILE A 132 -5.77 -7.94 5.41
C ILE A 132 -6.22 -6.82 6.34
N ILE A 133 -5.63 -5.62 6.24
CA ILE A 133 -6.05 -4.46 7.02
C ILE A 133 -7.47 -4.04 6.63
N SER A 134 -7.72 -3.84 5.33
CA SER A 134 -9.03 -3.40 4.82
C SER A 134 -10.15 -4.34 5.22
N THR A 135 -9.98 -5.64 5.00
CA THR A 135 -11.03 -6.64 5.24
C THR A 135 -11.16 -7.07 6.70
N SER A 136 -10.23 -6.69 7.57
CA SER A 136 -10.29 -7.08 8.98
C SER A 136 -11.46 -6.40 9.69
N SER A 137 -12.30 -7.21 10.29
CA SER A 137 -13.35 -6.77 11.24
C SER A 137 -12.85 -6.69 12.69
N LYS A 138 -11.55 -6.99 12.93
CA LYS A 138 -10.95 -7.11 14.26
C LYS A 138 -10.34 -5.81 14.76
N ILE A 139 -10.08 -4.89 13.85
CA ILE A 139 -9.48 -3.60 14.13
C ILE A 139 -10.46 -2.50 13.81
N SER A 140 -10.42 -1.44 14.61
CA SER A 140 -11.25 -0.27 14.39
C SER A 140 -10.86 0.47 13.11
N TYR A 141 -11.74 1.32 12.59
CA TYR A 141 -11.42 2.17 11.44
C TYR A 141 -10.22 3.08 11.72
N HIS A 142 -10.09 3.56 12.97
CA HIS A 142 -8.95 4.37 13.39
C HIS A 142 -7.64 3.59 13.31
N ASP A 143 -7.62 2.38 13.86
CA ASP A 143 -6.44 1.52 13.81
C ASP A 143 -6.05 1.16 12.37
N LYS A 144 -7.04 0.93 11.48
CA LYS A 144 -6.76 0.71 10.05
C LYS A 144 -5.97 1.87 9.43
N LYS A 145 -6.36 3.11 9.72
CA LYS A 145 -5.63 4.30 9.25
C LYS A 145 -4.20 4.36 9.77
N GLU A 146 -3.98 3.99 11.01
CA GLU A 146 -2.64 3.92 11.59
C GLU A 146 -1.78 2.87 10.89
N TYR A 147 -2.32 1.67 10.64
CA TYR A 147 -1.59 0.63 9.89
C TYR A 147 -1.31 1.03 8.44
N PHE A 148 -2.25 1.63 7.76
CA PHE A 148 -2.02 2.18 6.41
C PHE A 148 -0.95 3.27 6.42
N GLY A 149 -1.01 4.19 7.39
CA GLY A 149 0.02 5.22 7.60
C GLY A 149 1.41 4.65 7.84
N LEU A 150 1.50 3.56 8.63
CA LEU A 150 2.76 2.87 8.86
C LEU A 150 3.35 2.30 7.56
N ILE A 151 2.55 1.57 6.77
CA ILE A 151 3.00 0.96 5.51
C ILE A 151 3.43 2.05 4.52
N ARG A 152 2.65 3.11 4.39
CA ARG A 152 2.94 4.26 3.55
C ARG A 152 4.26 4.92 3.96
N GLY A 153 4.46 5.17 5.26
CA GLY A 153 5.68 5.78 5.79
C GLY A 153 6.94 4.92 5.62
N LEU A 154 6.80 3.60 5.54
CA LEU A 154 7.89 2.68 5.26
C LEU A 154 8.25 2.60 3.77
N THR A 155 7.35 3.02 2.87
CA THR A 155 7.55 2.91 1.42
C THR A 155 8.14 4.20 0.86
N PRO A 156 9.37 4.18 0.33
CA PRO A 156 10.01 5.38 -0.23
C PRO A 156 9.24 5.94 -1.44
N PRO A 157 9.31 7.26 -1.69
CA PRO A 157 8.56 7.92 -2.78
C PRO A 157 8.79 7.32 -4.16
N HIS A 158 10.02 6.94 -4.50
CA HIS A 158 10.34 6.33 -5.79
C HIS A 158 9.73 4.93 -5.97
N ILE A 159 9.45 4.21 -4.87
CA ILE A 159 8.71 2.95 -4.88
C ILE A 159 7.20 3.23 -4.93
N GLN A 160 6.70 4.25 -4.21
CA GLN A 160 5.30 4.66 -4.32
C GLN A 160 4.94 5.07 -5.76
N PHE A 161 5.85 5.75 -6.47
CA PHE A 161 5.69 6.09 -7.87
C PHE A 161 5.55 4.85 -8.76
N LEU A 162 6.37 3.83 -8.52
CA LEU A 162 6.26 2.54 -9.21
C LEU A 162 4.91 1.86 -8.93
N ILE A 163 4.46 1.87 -7.67
CA ILE A 163 3.17 1.30 -7.26
C ILE A 163 2.02 2.02 -7.94
N LEU A 164 2.08 3.35 -8.03
CA LEU A 164 1.11 4.17 -8.72
C LEU A 164 0.89 3.67 -10.15
N PHE A 165 1.95 3.56 -10.93
CA PHE A 165 1.84 3.14 -12.33
C PHE A 165 1.50 1.66 -12.49
N ASN A 166 1.93 0.80 -11.57
CA ASN A 166 1.51 -0.59 -11.55
C ASN A 166 -0.01 -0.75 -11.34
N SER A 167 -0.61 0.10 -10.51
CA SER A 167 -2.04 0.03 -10.23
C SER A 167 -2.92 0.35 -11.44
N LEU A 168 -2.40 1.13 -12.38
CA LEU A 168 -3.12 1.55 -13.57
C LEU A 168 -3.41 0.38 -14.53
N GLY A 169 -2.47 -0.55 -14.67
CA GLY A 169 -2.62 -1.72 -15.52
C GLY A 169 -3.64 -2.76 -15.03
N TYR A 170 -4.06 -2.66 -13.77
CA TYR A 170 -4.97 -3.63 -13.14
C TYR A 170 -6.43 -3.14 -13.01
N ARG A 171 -6.72 -1.89 -13.33
CA ARG A 171 -8.04 -1.26 -13.09
C ARG A 171 -9.21 -1.98 -13.76
N GLU A 172 -8.99 -2.62 -14.89
CA GLU A 172 -10.07 -3.24 -15.69
C GLU A 172 -10.24 -4.75 -15.47
N LYS A 173 -9.31 -5.43 -14.83
CA LYS A 173 -9.21 -6.90 -14.87
C LYS A 173 -9.63 -7.61 -13.56
N GLU A 174 -9.86 -6.90 -12.46
CA GLU A 174 -9.96 -7.56 -11.16
C GLU A 174 -11.35 -7.59 -10.52
N LYS A 175 -11.58 -8.70 -9.80
CA LYS A 175 -12.72 -8.86 -8.87
C LYS A 175 -12.46 -8.06 -7.60
N GLN A 176 -13.48 -7.35 -7.11
CA GLN A 176 -13.40 -6.53 -5.89
C GLN A 176 -13.01 -7.31 -4.63
N PRO A 177 -12.28 -6.69 -3.66
CA PRO A 177 -11.61 -5.40 -3.81
C PRO A 177 -10.41 -5.50 -4.76
N ASN A 178 -10.33 -4.61 -5.73
CA ASN A 178 -9.17 -4.55 -6.61
C ASN A 178 -8.00 -3.82 -5.92
N TYR A 179 -6.81 -3.91 -6.51
CA TYR A 179 -5.61 -3.29 -5.95
C TYR A 179 -5.74 -1.76 -5.85
N THR A 180 -6.37 -1.16 -6.83
CA THR A 180 -6.61 0.29 -6.88
C THR A 180 -7.53 0.74 -5.75
N ASP A 181 -8.62 0.01 -5.46
CA ASP A 181 -9.52 0.34 -4.35
C ASP A 181 -8.79 0.34 -3.00
N LEU A 182 -7.88 -0.63 -2.78
CA LEU A 182 -7.09 -0.70 -1.55
C LEU A 182 -6.11 0.46 -1.42
N LEU A 183 -5.51 0.91 -2.53
CA LEU A 183 -4.61 2.06 -2.55
C LEU A 183 -5.38 3.36 -2.27
N ILE A 184 -6.61 3.49 -2.77
CA ILE A 184 -7.52 4.61 -2.50
C ILE A 184 -7.92 4.60 -1.02
N GLU A 185 -8.45 3.48 -0.51
CA GLU A 185 -8.87 3.33 0.89
C GLU A 185 -7.74 3.65 1.88
N SER A 186 -6.51 3.26 1.53
CA SER A 186 -5.32 3.49 2.35
C SER A 186 -4.74 4.89 2.24
N GLU A 187 -5.26 5.76 1.36
CA GLU A 187 -4.67 7.07 1.03
C GLU A 187 -3.16 6.92 0.72
N PHE A 188 -2.80 5.86 -0.03
CA PHE A 188 -1.41 5.37 -0.11
C PHE A 188 -0.42 6.40 -0.66
N PHE A 189 -0.89 7.31 -1.51
CA PHE A 189 -0.06 8.31 -2.17
C PHE A 189 -0.11 9.70 -1.51
N GLU A 190 -0.69 9.82 -0.31
CA GLU A 190 -0.84 11.11 0.40
C GLU A 190 0.48 11.90 0.54
N HIS A 191 1.60 11.18 0.66
CA HIS A 191 2.92 11.80 0.84
C HIS A 191 3.82 11.68 -0.40
N LEU A 192 3.29 11.22 -1.53
CA LEU A 192 4.06 11.14 -2.76
C LEU A 192 4.30 12.57 -3.30
N PRO A 193 5.57 13.05 -3.32
CA PRO A 193 5.88 14.42 -3.69
C PRO A 193 5.92 14.57 -5.22
N ILE A 194 4.75 14.53 -5.87
CA ILE A 194 4.67 14.77 -7.31
C ILE A 194 4.81 16.27 -7.54
N THR A 195 6.05 16.72 -7.68
CA THR A 195 6.43 18.09 -8.01
C THR A 195 7.40 18.08 -9.18
N GLU A 196 7.45 19.18 -9.91
CA GLU A 196 8.38 19.35 -11.03
C GLU A 196 9.83 19.03 -10.64
N SER A 197 10.28 19.58 -9.51
CA SER A 197 11.64 19.33 -9.03
C SER A 197 11.88 17.85 -8.72
N TRP A 198 10.95 17.19 -8.03
CA TRP A 198 11.10 15.78 -7.68
C TRP A 198 11.09 14.88 -8.92
N LEU A 199 10.21 15.11 -9.87
CA LEU A 199 10.16 14.34 -11.12
C LEU A 199 11.44 14.55 -11.94
N THR A 200 11.95 15.78 -11.99
CA THR A 200 13.22 16.09 -12.63
C THR A 200 14.38 15.35 -11.97
N ASP A 201 14.46 15.37 -10.65
CA ASP A 201 15.49 14.66 -9.90
C ASP A 201 15.44 13.14 -10.13
N VAL A 202 14.24 12.55 -10.07
CA VAL A 202 14.04 11.10 -10.34
C VAL A 202 14.47 10.75 -11.77
N TYR A 203 14.13 11.61 -12.74
CA TYR A 203 14.50 11.41 -14.14
C TYR A 203 16.01 11.47 -14.34
N LEU A 204 16.66 12.52 -13.83
CA LEU A 204 18.11 12.71 -13.98
C LEU A 204 18.90 11.59 -13.30
N LEU A 205 18.51 11.20 -12.08
CA LEU A 205 19.12 10.07 -11.39
C LEU A 205 18.98 8.77 -12.18
N GLY A 206 17.79 8.51 -12.74
CA GLY A 206 17.57 7.33 -13.59
C GLY A 206 18.45 7.34 -14.84
N GLN A 207 18.65 8.51 -15.44
CA GLN A 207 19.48 8.68 -16.62
C GLN A 207 20.97 8.48 -16.30
N GLU A 208 21.47 9.03 -15.20
CA GLU A 208 22.85 8.84 -14.76
C GLU A 208 23.16 7.36 -14.54
N VAL A 209 22.27 6.66 -13.83
CA VAL A 209 22.41 5.22 -13.56
C VAL A 209 22.36 4.40 -14.86
N GLU A 210 21.45 4.72 -15.77
CA GLU A 210 21.37 4.02 -17.06
C GLU A 210 22.67 4.16 -17.85
N GLN A 211 23.24 5.38 -17.91
CA GLN A 211 24.52 5.63 -18.58
C GLN A 211 25.69 4.89 -17.91
N GLU A 212 25.68 4.78 -16.57
CA GLU A 212 26.71 4.04 -15.84
C GLU A 212 26.64 2.54 -16.17
N VAL A 213 25.43 1.95 -16.11
CA VAL A 213 25.19 0.55 -16.47
C VAL A 213 25.57 0.28 -17.94
N GLU A 214 25.26 1.20 -18.85
CA GLU A 214 25.68 1.07 -20.24
C GLU A 214 27.19 1.13 -20.40
N ARG A 215 27.89 2.01 -19.67
CA ARG A 215 29.36 2.10 -19.70
C ARG A 215 30.04 0.82 -19.18
N GLU A 216 29.50 0.24 -18.09
CA GLU A 216 29.99 -1.02 -17.54
C GLU A 216 29.80 -2.20 -18.51
N ASN A 217 28.71 -2.20 -19.26
CA ASN A 217 28.36 -3.26 -20.22
C ASN A 217 28.97 -3.06 -21.63
N ARG A 218 29.58 -1.89 -21.90
CA ARG A 218 30.20 -1.63 -23.21
C ARG A 218 31.43 -2.49 -23.41
N ASN A 219 31.33 -3.35 -24.41
CA ASN A 219 32.49 -3.95 -25.02
C ASN A 219 33.26 -2.82 -25.77
N PRO A 220 34.57 -2.55 -25.50
CA PRO A 220 35.28 -1.39 -26.03
C PRO A 220 35.39 -1.33 -27.56
N LEU A 221 34.77 -2.27 -28.29
CA LEU A 221 34.82 -2.40 -29.74
C LEU A 221 33.59 -1.92 -30.50
N LYS A 222 32.56 -1.39 -29.82
CA LYS A 222 31.36 -0.83 -30.48
C LYS A 222 31.11 0.60 -30.02
N GLU A 223 31.55 1.57 -30.80
CA GLU A 223 31.06 2.96 -30.72
C GLU A 223 29.66 3.01 -31.37
N GLU A 224 28.58 2.81 -30.58
CA GLU A 224 27.25 3.16 -31.00
C GLU A 224 26.92 4.58 -30.59
N GLU A 225 26.21 5.30 -31.48
CA GLU A 225 25.74 6.67 -31.26
C GLU A 225 24.99 6.77 -29.93
N VAL A 226 25.54 7.54 -29.00
CA VAL A 226 24.89 7.89 -27.75
C VAL A 226 23.67 8.74 -28.09
N LYS A 227 22.47 8.23 -27.87
CA LYS A 227 21.25 9.04 -27.91
C LYS A 227 21.41 10.23 -26.97
N ASN A 228 21.28 11.44 -27.50
CA ASN A 228 21.42 12.66 -26.71
C ASN A 228 20.48 12.63 -25.50
N PRO A 229 21.00 12.79 -24.27
CA PRO A 229 20.15 12.84 -23.09
C PRO A 229 19.24 14.08 -23.16
N LEU A 230 18.04 13.94 -22.61
CA LEU A 230 17.15 15.09 -22.46
C LEU A 230 17.82 16.16 -21.59
N LYS A 231 17.73 17.40 -22.04
CA LYS A 231 18.15 18.55 -21.22
C LYS A 231 17.11 18.78 -20.12
N GLY A 232 17.52 19.25 -18.95
CA GLY A 232 16.61 19.50 -17.82
C GLY A 232 15.40 20.40 -18.14
N GLU A 233 15.48 21.26 -19.18
CA GLU A 233 14.35 22.05 -19.70
C GLU A 233 13.25 21.21 -20.35
N GLU A 234 13.60 20.08 -20.99
CA GLU A 234 12.62 19.19 -21.62
C GLU A 234 11.84 18.38 -20.57
N VAL A 235 12.49 18.06 -19.44
CA VAL A 235 11.81 17.40 -18.29
C VAL A 235 10.81 18.33 -17.61
N LYS A 236 11.13 19.64 -17.54
CA LYS A 236 10.22 20.66 -16.99
C LYS A 236 8.88 20.73 -17.72
N ASN A 237 8.90 20.53 -19.03
CA ASN A 237 7.70 20.55 -19.86
C ASN A 237 6.82 19.27 -19.71
N LEU A 238 7.37 18.18 -19.14
CA LEU A 238 6.63 16.94 -18.91
C LEU A 238 5.83 16.97 -17.61
N THR A 239 6.26 17.76 -16.63
CA THR A 239 5.64 17.81 -15.31
C THR A 239 4.18 18.24 -15.34
N PRO A 240 3.79 19.32 -16.07
CA PRO A 240 2.38 19.70 -16.17
C PRO A 240 1.50 18.62 -16.78
N LEU A 241 1.99 17.89 -17.77
CA LEU A 241 1.26 16.79 -18.40
C LEU A 241 1.10 15.60 -17.44
N LEU A 242 2.15 15.27 -16.69
CA LEU A 242 2.10 14.22 -15.66
C LEU A 242 1.18 14.62 -14.51
N GLU A 243 1.27 15.85 -14.03
CA GLU A 243 0.38 16.38 -12.99
C GLU A 243 -1.07 16.41 -13.47
N GLU A 244 -1.35 16.93 -14.64
CA GLU A 244 -2.68 16.94 -15.24
C GLU A 244 -3.22 15.50 -15.39
N TYR A 245 -2.40 14.58 -15.86
CA TYR A 245 -2.80 13.20 -16.07
C TYR A 245 -3.09 12.48 -14.74
N ILE A 246 -2.23 12.63 -13.74
CA ILE A 246 -2.38 12.01 -12.43
C ILE A 246 -3.55 12.63 -11.66
N PHE A 247 -3.69 13.97 -11.68
CA PHE A 247 -4.69 14.70 -10.89
C PHE A 247 -6.01 14.96 -11.63
N SER A 248 -6.12 14.68 -12.92
CA SER A 248 -7.39 14.81 -13.66
C SER A 248 -8.48 13.82 -13.21
N GLY A 249 -8.16 12.91 -12.28
CA GLY A 249 -9.04 11.82 -11.87
C GLY A 249 -9.16 10.71 -12.92
N LYS A 250 -8.47 10.86 -14.06
CA LYS A 250 -8.49 9.87 -15.15
C LYS A 250 -7.68 8.62 -14.79
N VAL A 251 -6.65 8.78 -13.97
CA VAL A 251 -5.68 7.73 -13.65
C VAL A 251 -5.96 7.05 -12.32
N ILE A 252 -6.08 7.83 -11.27
CA ILE A 252 -6.44 7.36 -9.92
C ILE A 252 -7.38 8.39 -9.33
N ASP A 253 -8.38 7.92 -8.59
CA ASP A 253 -9.26 8.79 -7.85
C ASP A 253 -8.43 9.67 -6.92
N ILE A 254 -8.67 10.99 -6.98
CA ILE A 254 -7.95 12.00 -6.18
C ILE A 254 -7.94 11.63 -4.69
N GLU A 255 -8.92 10.83 -4.25
CA GLU A 255 -9.02 10.29 -2.89
C GLU A 255 -7.78 9.47 -2.46
N ALA A 256 -7.07 8.82 -3.39
CA ALA A 256 -5.84 8.06 -3.07
C ALA A 256 -4.69 8.95 -2.59
N PHE A 257 -4.75 10.25 -2.91
CA PHE A 257 -3.75 11.24 -2.48
C PHE A 257 -4.11 11.95 -1.16
N GLY A 258 -5.25 11.59 -0.54
CA GLY A 258 -5.68 12.19 0.71
C GLY A 258 -6.14 13.65 0.58
N GLN A 259 -6.76 14.16 1.65
CA GLN A 259 -7.33 15.51 1.66
C GLN A 259 -6.29 16.66 1.62
N SER A 260 -5.02 16.39 1.90
CA SER A 260 -3.96 17.41 1.97
C SER A 260 -3.63 18.02 0.60
N ILE A 261 -3.73 17.23 -0.48
CA ILE A 261 -3.46 17.70 -1.85
C ILE A 261 -4.68 18.42 -2.42
N TYR A 262 -5.90 18.00 -2.03
CA TYR A 262 -7.14 18.64 -2.47
C TYR A 262 -7.22 20.15 -2.14
N LYS A 263 -6.55 20.58 -1.06
CA LYS A 263 -6.49 22.00 -0.68
C LYS A 263 -5.50 22.82 -1.52
N LYS A 264 -4.46 22.19 -2.10
CA LYS A 264 -3.47 22.90 -2.92
C LYS A 264 -3.91 23.09 -4.37
N SER A 265 -4.76 22.23 -4.90
CA SER A 265 -5.27 22.34 -6.28
C SER A 265 -6.41 23.34 -6.46
N LYS A 266 -6.93 23.95 -5.36
CA LYS A 266 -7.99 24.98 -5.38
C LYS A 266 -7.49 26.40 -5.05
N LEU A 267 -6.18 26.57 -4.85
CA LEU A 267 -5.51 27.87 -4.71
C LEU A 267 -4.73 28.22 -5.96
#